data_062576664ce539ec41c578efdb7d37e6
#
_entry.id   062576664ce539ec41c578efdb7d37e6
#
_cell.length_a   1.000
_cell.length_b   1.000
_cell.length_c   1.000
_cell.angle_alpha   90.00
_cell.angle_beta   90.00
_cell.angle_gamma   90.00
#
_symmetry.space_group_name_H-M   'P 1'
#
loop_
_entity.id
_entity.type
_entity.pdbx_description
1 polymer ?
#
loop_
_entity_poly.entity_id
_entity_poly.type
_entity_poly.pdbx_seq_one_letter_code
_entity_poly.pdbx_strand_id
1 'polypeptide(L)'
;MTDAQPNTPSLPDDSGTSWPPVAVPGQPSGSPAPSADVDRDDAPASPPQTTGAEILDDLRAQIKRYVAMPSGEAVTAVALWVAATHLQRAWQHAPRLAIVAPEKRCGKSRLLDVVTETVHNRLITVNASAAAIFRSIDGEDPPTLLVDEADTMFATGKAAEKNEEVRGLINAGHQRGRPTLRVSGPEHQVQEFPTFAMAALAGIGDLPDTIMDRAVVIRMRRRAAGEKVASFRTGRDTPALNAVRNRLRAWLEPLYTLAMEMEPPMPVEDRAADTWEPLVIVADLAGGDWPALARTACRTMTDYEAGQDEEGGLRTRLLVGIRRAFAAVGDPAVLSTRLLLESLNADKEAPWAEYGASGLTPRGLQLLLKPYGIGSANRRFPDGTQAKGFARNQFLDTWARYCPEPKPADRPAVPTAGLLPDTAL
;
A
#
# COMPACT_ATOMS: atom_id res chain seq x y z
N MET A 1 59.85 40.82 4.47
CA MET A 1 60.40 40.33 3.17
C MET A 1 59.57 39.11 2.81
N THR A 2 58.71 39.04 1.88
CA THR A 2 58.25 39.86 0.74
C THR A 2 56.82 39.43 0.43
N ASP A 3 55.98 40.41 0.22
CA ASP A 3 54.58 40.25 -0.27
C ASP A 3 54.56 39.53 -1.62
N ALA A 4 53.52 38.75 -1.84
CA ALA A 4 52.98 38.45 -3.16
C ALA A 4 51.46 38.28 -3.09
N GLN A 5 50.73 39.29 -3.53
CA GLN A 5 49.30 39.24 -3.85
C GLN A 5 49.08 38.53 -5.21
N PRO A 6 47.95 37.81 -5.41
CA PRO A 6 47.58 37.32 -6.71
C PRO A 6 46.73 38.32 -7.49
N ASN A 7 47.11 38.43 -8.72
CA ASN A 7 46.64 39.21 -9.85
C ASN A 7 45.18 38.86 -10.24
N THR A 8 44.31 39.89 -10.35
CA THR A 8 42.98 39.81 -10.95
C THR A 8 43.05 40.25 -12.40
N PRO A 9 42.51 39.50 -13.39
CA PRO A 9 42.40 40.03 -14.75
C PRO A 9 41.12 40.84 -14.94
N SER A 10 41.30 42.05 -15.50
CA SER A 10 40.29 43.00 -15.93
C SER A 10 39.54 42.50 -17.17
N LEU A 11 38.20 42.73 -17.18
CA LEU A 11 37.34 42.57 -18.36
C LEU A 11 37.53 43.77 -19.32
N PRO A 12 37.45 43.57 -20.66
CA PRO A 12 37.44 44.67 -21.60
C PRO A 12 36.08 45.32 -21.76
N ASP A 13 36.10 46.64 -21.82
CA ASP A 13 35.04 47.58 -22.14
C ASP A 13 34.62 47.40 -23.61
N ASP A 14 33.31 47.22 -23.86
CA ASP A 14 32.78 47.16 -25.23
C ASP A 14 31.81 48.31 -25.47
N SER A 15 32.35 49.37 -26.05
CA SER A 15 31.65 50.54 -26.50
C SER A 15 31.10 50.35 -27.93
N GLY A 16 29.82 50.45 -28.09
CA GLY A 16 29.23 51.11 -29.23
C GLY A 16 29.05 50.32 -30.53
N THR A 17 27.81 49.92 -30.79
CA THR A 17 27.31 49.87 -32.17
C THR A 17 25.87 50.32 -32.21
N SER A 18 25.67 51.52 -32.75
CA SER A 18 24.37 52.12 -33.08
C SER A 18 23.82 51.54 -34.39
N TRP A 19 22.59 51.14 -34.39
CA TRP A 19 21.84 50.76 -35.59
C TRP A 19 21.02 51.95 -36.09
N PRO A 20 20.88 52.20 -37.40
CA PRO A 20 20.07 53.30 -37.95
C PRO A 20 18.60 52.93 -37.97
N PRO A 21 17.69 53.97 -37.97
CA PRO A 21 16.24 53.75 -37.95
C PRO A 21 15.70 53.36 -39.35
N VAL A 22 14.80 52.37 -39.37
CA VAL A 22 14.07 51.94 -40.58
C VAL A 22 12.83 52.85 -40.76
N ALA A 23 12.71 53.40 -41.98
CA ALA A 23 11.65 54.28 -42.41
C ALA A 23 10.30 53.54 -42.56
N VAL A 24 9.23 54.18 -42.10
CA VAL A 24 7.85 53.76 -42.30
C VAL A 24 7.28 54.37 -43.59
N PRO A 25 6.74 53.60 -44.53
CA PRO A 25 5.97 54.18 -45.67
C PRO A 25 4.49 54.31 -45.28
N GLY A 26 3.92 55.40 -45.83
CA GLY A 26 2.63 56.00 -45.50
C GLY A 26 1.39 55.18 -45.81
N GLN A 27 0.33 55.61 -45.15
CA GLN A 27 -1.06 55.19 -45.39
C GLN A 27 -1.65 55.80 -46.66
N PRO A 28 -2.51 55.08 -47.36
CA PRO A 28 -3.55 55.71 -48.17
C PRO A 28 -4.94 55.56 -47.50
N SER A 29 -5.60 56.70 -47.45
CA SER A 29 -7.01 56.87 -47.10
C SER A 29 -7.93 56.30 -48.21
N GLY A 30 -8.99 55.58 -47.82
CA GLY A 30 -10.04 55.16 -48.77
C GLY A 30 -11.24 54.58 -48.00
N SER A 31 -12.35 55.26 -48.12
CA SER A 31 -13.69 55.00 -47.50
C SER A 31 -14.47 53.81 -48.08
N PRO A 32 -15.71 53.54 -47.62
CA PRO A 32 -16.10 52.26 -47.07
C PRO A 32 -17.11 51.45 -47.95
N ALA A 33 -17.36 50.24 -47.44
CA ALA A 33 -18.44 49.27 -47.64
C ALA A 33 -18.17 48.11 -48.65
N PRO A 34 -18.86 46.98 -48.52
CA PRO A 34 -19.99 46.61 -47.68
C PRO A 34 -19.72 45.34 -46.78
N SER A 35 -20.57 45.23 -45.79
CA SER A 35 -20.79 44.05 -44.97
C SER A 35 -20.95 42.75 -45.75
N ALA A 36 -20.03 41.83 -45.55
CA ALA A 36 -20.25 40.42 -45.83
C ALA A 36 -20.24 39.70 -44.47
N ASP A 37 -21.36 39.05 -44.18
CA ASP A 37 -21.47 38.07 -43.11
C ASP A 37 -20.34 37.03 -43.31
N VAL A 38 -19.31 37.10 -42.48
CA VAL A 38 -18.33 36.03 -42.35
C VAL A 38 -18.81 35.16 -41.19
N ASP A 39 -19.35 34.01 -41.61
CA ASP A 39 -19.56 32.85 -40.74
C ASP A 39 -18.40 32.68 -39.77
N ARG A 40 -18.62 33.02 -38.49
CA ARG A 40 -17.73 32.73 -37.39
C ARG A 40 -18.04 31.34 -36.83
N ASP A 41 -17.73 30.31 -37.61
CA ASP A 41 -17.81 28.95 -37.12
C ASP A 41 -16.78 28.04 -37.83
N ASP A 42 -15.50 28.41 -37.73
CA ASP A 42 -14.40 27.46 -37.99
C ASP A 42 -13.15 27.87 -37.17
N ALA A 43 -13.32 27.95 -35.86
CA ALA A 43 -12.17 27.76 -34.98
C ALA A 43 -11.85 26.25 -35.03
N PRO A 44 -10.60 25.84 -35.37
CA PRO A 44 -10.23 24.42 -35.32
C PRO A 44 -10.56 23.89 -33.94
N ALA A 45 -11.45 22.91 -33.89
CA ALA A 45 -11.80 22.22 -32.64
C ALA A 45 -10.50 21.80 -31.97
N SER A 46 -10.24 22.30 -30.76
CA SER A 46 -9.12 21.85 -29.96
C SER A 46 -9.15 20.33 -29.93
N PRO A 47 -7.99 19.65 -30.14
CA PRO A 47 -8.00 18.19 -30.13
C PRO A 47 -8.68 17.71 -28.84
N PRO A 48 -9.52 16.66 -28.89
CA PRO A 48 -10.26 16.19 -27.74
C PRO A 48 -9.26 15.95 -26.57
N GLN A 49 -9.43 16.70 -25.49
CA GLN A 49 -8.60 16.53 -24.30
C GLN A 49 -8.93 15.15 -23.73
N THR A 50 -7.94 14.27 -23.72
CA THR A 50 -8.08 12.93 -23.11
C THR A 50 -8.49 13.08 -21.66
N THR A 51 -9.62 12.50 -21.27
CA THR A 51 -10.15 12.58 -19.91
C THR A 51 -9.28 11.80 -18.93
N GLY A 52 -9.34 12.14 -17.63
CA GLY A 52 -8.66 11.37 -16.57
C GLY A 52 -9.09 9.90 -16.58
N ALA A 53 -10.37 9.62 -16.81
CA ALA A 53 -10.90 8.26 -16.93
C ALA A 53 -10.23 7.46 -18.05
N GLU A 54 -10.10 8.04 -19.26
CA GLU A 54 -9.41 7.39 -20.38
C GLU A 54 -7.94 7.11 -20.11
N ILE A 55 -7.25 8.00 -19.40
CA ILE A 55 -5.83 7.79 -19.02
C ILE A 55 -5.69 6.63 -18.04
N LEU A 56 -6.59 6.56 -17.06
CA LEU A 56 -6.62 5.47 -16.10
C LEU A 56 -7.02 4.14 -16.73
N ASP A 57 -7.94 4.14 -17.72
CA ASP A 57 -8.31 2.95 -18.48
C ASP A 57 -7.15 2.42 -19.32
N ASP A 58 -6.38 3.31 -19.94
CA ASP A 58 -5.14 2.93 -20.65
C ASP A 58 -4.12 2.32 -19.70
N LEU A 59 -3.89 2.94 -18.53
CA LEU A 59 -2.99 2.39 -17.51
C LEU A 59 -3.46 1.00 -17.08
N ARG A 60 -4.75 0.83 -16.80
CA ARG A 60 -5.37 -0.44 -16.44
C ARG A 60 -5.19 -1.50 -17.53
N ALA A 61 -5.30 -1.12 -18.79
CA ALA A 61 -5.06 -1.98 -19.94
C ALA A 61 -3.58 -2.41 -20.03
N GLN A 62 -2.62 -1.49 -19.80
CA GLN A 62 -1.20 -1.82 -19.79
C GLN A 62 -0.85 -2.79 -18.64
N ILE A 63 -1.38 -2.58 -17.42
CA ILE A 63 -1.18 -3.52 -16.31
C ILE A 63 -1.66 -4.92 -16.70
N LYS A 64 -2.91 -5.05 -17.19
CA LYS A 64 -3.48 -6.34 -17.62
C LYS A 64 -2.72 -6.98 -18.78
N ARG A 65 -2.14 -6.17 -19.67
CA ARG A 65 -1.36 -6.66 -20.80
C ARG A 65 -0.14 -7.46 -20.37
N TYR A 66 0.57 -7.00 -19.33
CA TYR A 66 1.85 -7.58 -18.92
C TYR A 66 1.78 -8.42 -17.65
N VAL A 67 0.73 -8.31 -16.85
CA VAL A 67 0.61 -8.95 -15.54
C VAL A 67 -0.71 -9.69 -15.41
N ALA A 68 -0.65 -10.97 -15.01
CA ALA A 68 -1.82 -11.72 -14.57
C ALA A 68 -2.16 -11.26 -13.14
N MET A 69 -3.12 -10.36 -13.04
CA MET A 69 -3.54 -9.77 -11.77
C MET A 69 -4.53 -10.68 -11.03
N PRO A 70 -4.54 -10.67 -9.68
CA PRO A 70 -5.40 -11.55 -8.90
C PRO A 70 -6.90 -11.26 -9.06
N SER A 71 -7.27 -9.99 -9.27
CA SER A 71 -8.67 -9.58 -9.45
C SER A 71 -8.78 -8.26 -10.24
N GLY A 72 -10.01 -7.85 -10.58
CA GLY A 72 -10.30 -6.55 -11.21
C GLY A 72 -10.05 -5.39 -10.26
N GLU A 73 -10.38 -5.56 -8.99
CA GLU A 73 -10.17 -4.61 -7.90
C GLU A 73 -8.67 -4.34 -7.69
N ALA A 74 -7.85 -5.39 -7.72
CA ALA A 74 -6.41 -5.25 -7.63
C ALA A 74 -5.81 -4.44 -8.78
N VAL A 75 -6.31 -4.62 -10.03
CA VAL A 75 -5.88 -3.79 -11.17
C VAL A 75 -6.28 -2.33 -10.95
N THR A 76 -7.52 -2.10 -10.53
CA THR A 76 -8.05 -0.76 -10.23
C THR A 76 -7.23 -0.07 -9.16
N ALA A 77 -6.96 -0.77 -8.06
CA ALA A 77 -6.16 -0.26 -6.95
C ALA A 77 -4.74 0.12 -7.37
N VAL A 78 -4.06 -0.72 -8.16
CA VAL A 78 -2.71 -0.41 -8.67
C VAL A 78 -2.74 0.80 -9.61
N ALA A 79 -3.73 0.90 -10.51
CA ALA A 79 -3.84 2.05 -11.41
C ALA A 79 -4.06 3.36 -10.64
N LEU A 80 -4.94 3.36 -9.64
CA LEU A 80 -5.19 4.52 -8.78
C LEU A 80 -3.97 4.85 -7.91
N TRP A 81 -3.29 3.84 -7.35
CA TRP A 81 -2.08 4.05 -6.57
C TRP A 81 -0.97 4.69 -7.41
N VAL A 82 -0.75 4.21 -8.63
CA VAL A 82 0.22 4.81 -9.56
C VAL A 82 -0.15 6.27 -9.86
N ALA A 83 -1.41 6.56 -10.17
CA ALA A 83 -1.86 7.92 -10.43
C ALA A 83 -1.70 8.82 -9.18
N ALA A 84 -2.00 8.31 -7.98
CA ALA A 84 -1.81 9.04 -6.72
C ALA A 84 -0.34 9.43 -6.48
N THR A 85 0.65 8.69 -7.02
CA THR A 85 2.06 9.09 -6.90
C THR A 85 2.35 10.43 -7.59
N HIS A 86 1.60 10.80 -8.63
CA HIS A 86 1.76 12.07 -9.34
C HIS A 86 1.26 13.28 -8.54
N LEU A 87 0.50 13.04 -7.48
CA LEU A 87 0.02 14.05 -6.54
C LEU A 87 0.52 13.82 -5.11
N GLN A 88 1.58 13.02 -4.91
CA GLN A 88 2.00 12.63 -3.55
C GLN A 88 2.29 13.82 -2.62
N ARG A 89 2.61 15.00 -3.18
CA ARG A 89 2.81 16.23 -2.41
C ARG A 89 1.52 16.77 -1.79
N ALA A 90 0.36 16.41 -2.31
CA ALA A 90 -0.96 16.81 -1.79
C ALA A 90 -1.39 15.99 -0.58
N TRP A 91 -0.86 14.78 -0.41
CA TRP A 91 -1.36 13.81 0.58
C TRP A 91 -0.81 14.05 1.99
N GLN A 92 -1.67 13.84 2.97
CA GLN A 92 -1.28 13.73 4.39
C GLN A 92 -0.71 12.34 4.69
N HIS A 93 -1.28 11.30 4.07
CA HIS A 93 -0.82 9.93 4.16
C HIS A 93 -0.29 9.44 2.82
N ALA A 94 0.84 8.73 2.83
CA ALA A 94 1.46 8.10 1.67
C ALA A 94 1.18 6.61 1.68
N PRO A 95 0.14 6.12 1.00
CA PRO A 95 -0.20 4.70 0.99
C PRO A 95 0.97 3.87 0.44
N ARG A 96 1.26 2.74 1.11
CA ARG A 96 2.19 1.74 0.59
C ARG A 96 1.48 0.90 -0.46
N LEU A 97 2.22 0.36 -1.43
CA LEU A 97 1.76 -0.70 -2.32
C LEU A 97 2.53 -1.96 -1.96
N ALA A 98 1.90 -2.90 -1.25
CA ALA A 98 2.50 -4.18 -0.89
C ALA A 98 2.19 -5.22 -1.97
N ILE A 99 3.22 -5.63 -2.74
CA ILE A 99 3.10 -6.64 -3.79
C ILE A 99 3.66 -7.95 -3.24
N VAL A 100 2.83 -8.77 -2.65
CA VAL A 100 3.23 -10.00 -1.95
C VAL A 100 2.78 -11.25 -2.69
N ALA A 101 3.48 -12.37 -2.47
CA ALA A 101 3.09 -13.67 -2.99
C ALA A 101 3.68 -14.79 -2.14
N PRO A 102 3.02 -15.96 -2.04
CA PRO A 102 3.50 -17.07 -1.23
C PRO A 102 4.83 -17.65 -1.73
N GLU A 103 5.17 -17.47 -3.01
CA GLU A 103 6.35 -18.06 -3.62
C GLU A 103 6.91 -17.23 -4.79
N LYS A 104 8.03 -17.70 -5.34
CA LYS A 104 8.66 -17.12 -6.54
C LYS A 104 7.81 -17.37 -7.80
N ARG A 105 8.01 -16.54 -8.84
CA ARG A 105 7.39 -16.65 -10.17
C ARG A 105 5.88 -16.38 -10.20
N CYS A 106 5.37 -15.60 -9.26
CA CYS A 106 3.98 -15.14 -9.21
C CYS A 106 3.74 -13.77 -9.91
N GLY A 107 4.73 -13.22 -10.61
CA GLY A 107 4.58 -11.97 -11.37
C GLY A 107 4.84 -10.68 -10.59
N LYS A 108 5.30 -10.74 -9.33
CA LYS A 108 5.61 -9.56 -8.50
C LYS A 108 6.56 -8.57 -9.17
N SER A 109 7.75 -9.02 -9.55
CA SER A 109 8.76 -8.17 -10.21
C SER A 109 8.23 -7.61 -11.54
N ARG A 110 7.38 -8.38 -12.26
CA ARG A 110 6.73 -7.87 -13.47
C ARG A 110 5.75 -6.74 -13.20
N LEU A 111 4.96 -6.85 -12.13
CA LEU A 111 4.08 -5.77 -11.70
C LEU A 111 4.91 -4.55 -11.27
N LEU A 112 5.98 -4.78 -10.51
CA LEU A 112 6.90 -3.71 -10.08
C LEU A 112 7.56 -3.03 -11.29
N ASP A 113 7.95 -3.77 -12.36
CA ASP A 113 8.48 -3.20 -13.60
C ASP A 113 7.48 -2.21 -14.24
N VAL A 114 6.20 -2.61 -14.36
CA VAL A 114 5.15 -1.76 -14.95
C VAL A 114 4.89 -0.53 -14.08
N VAL A 115 4.79 -0.70 -12.76
CA VAL A 115 4.64 0.37 -11.78
C VAL A 115 5.81 1.35 -11.89
N THR A 116 7.05 0.85 -11.94
CA THR A 116 8.27 1.64 -12.06
C THR A 116 8.25 2.60 -13.27
N GLU A 117 7.74 2.14 -14.40
CA GLU A 117 7.73 2.95 -15.62
C GLU A 117 6.58 3.96 -15.67
N THR A 118 5.60 3.87 -14.74
CA THR A 118 4.39 4.69 -14.75
C THR A 118 4.24 5.64 -13.56
N VAL A 119 4.95 5.44 -12.46
CA VAL A 119 4.92 6.33 -11.28
C VAL A 119 5.65 7.65 -11.51
N HIS A 120 5.32 8.62 -10.66
CA HIS A 120 6.03 9.88 -10.57
C HIS A 120 7.42 9.69 -9.94
N ASN A 121 8.44 10.39 -10.45
CA ASN A 121 9.80 10.52 -9.90
C ASN A 121 10.32 9.23 -9.24
N ARG A 122 10.54 8.18 -10.07
CA ARG A 122 10.89 6.83 -9.59
C ARG A 122 12.28 6.77 -8.94
N LEU A 123 12.38 6.17 -7.77
CA LEU A 123 13.64 5.77 -7.14
C LEU A 123 13.63 4.27 -6.88
N ILE A 124 14.31 3.52 -7.76
CA ILE A 124 14.45 2.07 -7.62
C ILE A 124 15.62 1.81 -6.70
N THR A 125 15.40 0.98 -5.68
CA THR A 125 16.47 0.55 -4.79
C THR A 125 16.41 -0.95 -4.58
N VAL A 126 17.55 -1.61 -4.77
CA VAL A 126 17.78 -2.99 -4.36
C VAL A 126 18.64 -3.00 -3.10
N ASN A 127 19.47 -1.97 -2.90
CA ASN A 127 20.46 -1.94 -1.82
C ASN A 127 20.95 -0.51 -1.52
N ALA A 128 20.03 0.47 -1.41
CA ALA A 128 20.41 1.83 -1.05
C ALA A 128 20.67 1.97 0.45
N SER A 129 21.69 2.78 0.82
CA SER A 129 21.84 3.18 2.20
C SER A 129 20.70 4.12 2.62
N ALA A 130 20.30 4.07 3.89
CA ALA A 130 19.29 4.97 4.43
C ALA A 130 19.64 6.45 4.16
N ALA A 131 20.93 6.82 4.29
CA ALA A 131 21.40 8.17 4.00
C ALA A 131 21.17 8.62 2.55
N ALA A 132 21.30 7.72 1.58
CA ALA A 132 21.01 8.03 0.18
C ALA A 132 19.51 8.25 -0.04
N ILE A 133 18.67 7.41 0.57
CA ILE A 133 17.21 7.54 0.48
C ILE A 133 16.75 8.84 1.14
N PHE A 134 17.23 9.17 2.36
CA PHE A 134 16.88 10.42 3.04
C PHE A 134 17.19 11.65 2.18
N ARG A 135 18.40 11.72 1.60
CA ARG A 135 18.78 12.84 0.72
C ARG A 135 17.96 12.91 -0.56
N SER A 136 17.49 11.78 -1.06
CA SER A 136 16.61 11.74 -2.24
C SER A 136 15.20 12.22 -1.93
N ILE A 137 14.72 12.06 -0.69
CA ILE A 137 13.40 12.51 -0.23
C ILE A 137 13.43 14.00 0.16
N ASP A 138 14.60 14.52 0.55
CA ASP A 138 14.81 15.90 1.04
C ASP A 138 14.76 16.95 -0.08
N GLY A 139 13.95 16.73 -1.08
CA GLY A 139 13.72 17.65 -2.19
C GLY A 139 12.29 18.16 -2.23
N GLU A 140 12.06 19.20 -3.04
CA GLU A 140 10.73 19.74 -3.29
C GLU A 140 9.82 18.72 -3.99
N ASP A 141 10.40 17.76 -4.70
CA ASP A 141 9.71 16.73 -5.47
C ASP A 141 10.16 15.33 -5.00
N PRO A 142 9.60 14.83 -3.89
CA PRO A 142 9.99 13.54 -3.31
C PRO A 142 9.76 12.40 -4.30
N PRO A 143 10.68 11.42 -4.36
CA PRO A 143 10.55 10.28 -5.26
C PRO A 143 9.51 9.27 -4.76
N THR A 144 9.00 8.46 -5.70
CA THR A 144 8.30 7.21 -5.37
C THR A 144 9.33 6.11 -5.17
N LEU A 145 9.38 5.55 -3.97
CA LEU A 145 10.33 4.47 -3.62
C LEU A 145 9.83 3.13 -4.19
N LEU A 146 10.73 2.38 -4.83
CA LEU A 146 10.42 1.09 -5.43
C LEU A 146 11.43 0.06 -4.94
N VAL A 147 10.97 -0.90 -4.13
CA VAL A 147 11.80 -1.90 -3.46
C VAL A 147 11.42 -3.29 -3.94
N ASP A 148 12.33 -3.95 -4.66
CA ASP A 148 12.20 -5.40 -4.91
C ASP A 148 12.88 -6.19 -3.80
N GLU A 149 12.47 -7.43 -3.57
CA GLU A 149 12.95 -8.30 -2.50
C GLU A 149 12.82 -7.67 -1.09
N ALA A 150 11.72 -6.96 -0.84
CA ALA A 150 11.45 -6.32 0.45
C ALA A 150 11.46 -7.31 1.63
N ASP A 151 11.13 -8.58 1.41
CA ASP A 151 11.24 -9.65 2.40
C ASP A 151 12.67 -9.80 2.95
N THR A 152 13.70 -9.56 2.15
CA THR A 152 15.09 -9.59 2.62
C THR A 152 15.42 -8.41 3.53
N MET A 153 14.81 -7.25 3.26
CA MET A 153 14.97 -6.04 4.08
C MET A 153 14.30 -6.22 5.46
N PHE A 154 13.17 -6.92 5.51
CA PHE A 154 12.40 -7.16 6.73
C PHE A 154 12.73 -8.50 7.42
N ALA A 155 13.71 -9.27 6.91
CA ALA A 155 14.16 -10.50 7.54
C ALA A 155 14.65 -10.28 8.98
N THR A 156 14.57 -11.33 9.82
CA THR A 156 15.03 -11.30 11.21
C THR A 156 16.52 -11.65 11.31
N GLY A 157 17.16 -11.32 12.46
CA GLY A 157 18.56 -11.63 12.75
C GLY A 157 19.54 -10.55 12.29
N LYS A 158 20.81 -10.90 12.04
CA LYS A 158 21.89 -9.95 11.70
C LYS A 158 21.62 -9.09 10.46
N ALA A 159 20.82 -9.59 9.52
CA ALA A 159 20.38 -8.82 8.35
C ALA A 159 19.41 -7.69 8.75
N ALA A 160 18.60 -7.90 9.79
CA ALA A 160 17.67 -6.90 10.30
C ALA A 160 18.39 -5.67 10.86
N GLU A 161 19.48 -5.87 11.61
CA GLU A 161 20.27 -4.76 12.19
C GLU A 161 20.82 -3.83 11.11
N LYS A 162 21.27 -4.40 9.98
CA LYS A 162 21.82 -3.63 8.85
C LYS A 162 20.77 -2.78 8.14
N ASN A 163 19.51 -3.20 8.15
CA ASN A 163 18.41 -2.56 7.42
C ASN A 163 17.46 -1.77 8.36
N GLU A 164 17.76 -1.70 9.67
CA GLU A 164 16.88 -1.07 10.66
C GLU A 164 16.55 0.40 10.33
N GLU A 165 17.52 1.13 9.84
CA GLU A 165 17.33 2.53 9.44
C GLU A 165 16.38 2.69 8.25
N VAL A 166 16.49 1.82 7.23
CA VAL A 166 15.61 1.84 6.06
C VAL A 166 14.20 1.40 6.45
N ARG A 167 14.08 0.40 7.33
CA ARG A 167 12.81 -0.03 7.93
C ARG A 167 12.13 1.11 8.68
N GLY A 168 12.89 1.81 9.53
CA GLY A 168 12.42 2.98 10.26
C GLY A 168 11.93 4.09 9.33
N LEU A 169 12.66 4.35 8.24
CA LEU A 169 12.27 5.32 7.21
C LEU A 169 10.95 4.92 6.54
N ILE A 170 10.84 3.68 6.07
CA ILE A 170 9.62 3.20 5.39
C ILE A 170 8.43 3.27 6.35
N ASN A 171 8.62 2.92 7.63
CA ASN A 171 7.57 3.01 8.65
C ASN A 171 7.16 4.45 8.97
N ALA A 172 8.11 5.38 9.12
CA ALA A 172 7.81 6.79 9.42
C ALA A 172 7.22 7.54 8.22
N GLY A 173 7.69 7.22 7.02
CA GLY A 173 7.39 7.95 5.79
C GLY A 173 5.97 7.79 5.25
N HIS A 174 5.09 7.05 5.92
CA HIS A 174 3.68 6.94 5.53
C HIS A 174 2.84 8.17 5.92
N GLN A 175 3.33 9.00 6.84
CA GLN A 175 2.62 10.16 7.33
C GLN A 175 3.50 11.40 7.26
N ARG A 176 2.95 12.49 6.76
CA ARG A 176 3.63 13.78 6.68
C ARG A 176 3.91 14.35 8.07
N GLY A 177 5.01 15.11 8.21
CA GLY A 177 5.37 15.73 9.49
C GLY A 177 6.04 14.77 10.49
N ARG A 178 6.58 13.63 10.04
CA ARG A 178 7.37 12.70 10.86
C ARG A 178 8.83 12.63 10.37
N PRO A 179 9.64 13.68 10.57
CA PRO A 179 11.03 13.67 10.15
C PRO A 179 11.85 12.68 10.99
N THR A 180 12.99 12.26 10.46
CA THR A 180 14.02 11.58 11.22
C THR A 180 15.12 12.58 11.62
N LEU A 181 15.64 12.44 12.82
CA LEU A 181 16.75 13.26 13.32
C LEU A 181 18.07 12.55 13.07
N ARG A 182 19.04 13.29 12.51
CA ARG A 182 20.39 12.79 12.27
C ARG A 182 21.41 13.83 12.69
N VAL A 183 22.50 13.34 13.26
CA VAL A 183 23.68 14.18 13.50
C VAL A 183 24.51 14.24 12.22
N SER A 184 24.74 15.43 11.71
CA SER A 184 25.49 15.63 10.45
C SER A 184 26.47 16.78 10.54
N GLY A 185 27.45 16.77 9.64
CA GLY A 185 28.51 17.77 9.55
C GLY A 185 29.59 17.66 10.63
N PRO A 186 30.68 18.43 10.49
CA PRO A 186 31.82 18.42 11.41
C PRO A 186 31.47 18.95 12.81
N GLU A 187 30.42 19.77 12.91
CA GLU A 187 29.94 20.36 14.19
C GLU A 187 28.91 19.49 14.92
N HIS A 188 28.66 18.25 14.44
CA HIS A 188 27.70 17.32 15.04
C HIS A 188 26.31 17.92 15.28
N GLN A 189 25.83 18.77 14.36
CA GLN A 189 24.52 19.37 14.46
C GLN A 189 23.41 18.37 14.17
N VAL A 190 22.32 18.45 14.93
CA VAL A 190 21.11 17.66 14.67
C VAL A 190 20.37 18.28 13.51
N GLN A 191 20.16 17.52 12.45
CA GLN A 191 19.36 17.90 11.30
C GLN A 191 18.12 17.02 11.19
N GLU A 192 17.02 17.65 10.77
CA GLU A 192 15.78 16.96 10.43
C GLU A 192 15.78 16.58 8.95
N PHE A 193 15.48 15.32 8.67
CA PHE A 193 15.31 14.83 7.30
C PHE A 193 13.87 14.36 7.10
N PRO A 194 13.18 14.83 6.05
CA PRO A 194 11.85 14.36 5.72
C PRO A 194 11.89 12.88 5.36
N THR A 195 10.83 12.17 5.72
CA THR A 195 10.69 10.72 5.44
C THR A 195 9.54 10.42 4.49
N PHE A 196 8.65 11.41 4.26
CA PHE A 196 7.41 11.23 3.55
C PHE A 196 7.64 10.90 2.07
N ALA A 197 7.28 9.70 1.65
CA ALA A 197 7.30 9.27 0.27
C ALA A 197 6.37 8.08 0.06
N MET A 198 5.65 8.00 -1.05
CA MET A 198 4.94 6.79 -1.46
C MET A 198 5.95 5.69 -1.78
N ALA A 199 5.62 4.45 -1.45
CA ALA A 199 6.52 3.31 -1.65
C ALA A 199 5.78 2.07 -2.13
N ALA A 200 6.32 1.39 -3.16
CA ALA A 200 5.92 0.05 -3.58
C ALA A 200 6.97 -0.97 -3.12
N LEU A 201 6.51 -2.00 -2.45
CA LEU A 201 7.34 -3.03 -1.79
C LEU A 201 6.94 -4.39 -2.33
N ALA A 202 7.85 -5.07 -3.04
CA ALA A 202 7.61 -6.41 -3.57
C ALA A 202 8.39 -7.45 -2.75
N GLY A 203 7.72 -8.49 -2.25
CA GLY A 203 8.34 -9.52 -1.40
C GLY A 203 7.68 -10.89 -1.48
N ILE A 204 8.34 -11.90 -0.91
CA ILE A 204 7.80 -13.26 -0.73
C ILE A 204 7.26 -13.38 0.69
N GLY A 205 6.06 -13.94 0.85
CA GLY A 205 5.35 -13.96 2.13
C GLY A 205 4.78 -12.59 2.48
N ASP A 206 4.24 -12.47 3.68
CA ASP A 206 3.71 -11.21 4.18
C ASP A 206 4.85 -10.30 4.66
N LEU A 207 4.69 -9.01 4.43
CA LEU A 207 5.54 -7.97 5.03
C LEU A 207 5.09 -7.74 6.48
N PRO A 208 5.90 -7.04 7.30
CA PRO A 208 5.50 -6.74 8.69
C PRO A 208 4.14 -6.06 8.78
N ASP A 209 3.35 -6.41 9.79
CA ASP A 209 2.01 -5.85 10.04
C ASP A 209 1.99 -4.32 10.00
N THR A 210 3.05 -3.68 10.51
CA THR A 210 3.20 -2.20 10.47
C THR A 210 3.23 -1.62 9.05
N ILE A 211 3.60 -2.40 8.05
CA ILE A 211 3.59 -2.04 6.64
C ILE A 211 2.25 -2.42 6.01
N MET A 212 1.78 -3.66 6.27
CA MET A 212 0.54 -4.18 5.71
C MET A 212 -0.67 -3.32 6.09
N ASP A 213 -0.77 -2.89 7.35
CA ASP A 213 -1.81 -1.99 7.89
C ASP A 213 -1.91 -0.62 7.17
N ARG A 214 -0.88 -0.23 6.42
CA ARG A 214 -0.76 1.06 5.72
C ARG A 214 -0.57 0.88 4.23
N ALA A 215 -0.95 -0.29 3.72
CA ALA A 215 -0.71 -0.67 2.34
C ALA A 215 -2.01 -1.03 1.61
N VAL A 216 -2.02 -0.71 0.33
CA VAL A 216 -2.86 -1.37 -0.65
C VAL A 216 -2.17 -2.70 -0.97
N VAL A 217 -2.75 -3.81 -0.53
CA VAL A 217 -2.13 -5.13 -0.59
C VAL A 217 -2.54 -5.86 -1.86
N ILE A 218 -1.54 -6.25 -2.65
CA ILE A 218 -1.73 -7.03 -3.88
C ILE A 218 -1.15 -8.43 -3.67
N ARG A 219 -2.01 -9.41 -3.39
CA ARG A 219 -1.63 -10.81 -3.19
C ARG A 219 -1.53 -11.52 -4.52
N MET A 220 -0.32 -11.52 -5.09
CA MET A 220 -0.03 -12.15 -6.37
C MET A 220 -0.06 -13.68 -6.26
N ARG A 221 -0.55 -14.32 -7.33
CA ARG A 221 -0.62 -15.77 -7.43
C ARG A 221 0.05 -16.25 -8.73
N ARG A 222 0.38 -17.52 -8.78
CA ARG A 222 0.84 -18.11 -10.03
C ARG A 222 -0.25 -18.03 -11.09
N ARG A 223 0.19 -17.77 -12.31
CA ARG A 223 -0.68 -17.78 -13.48
C ARG A 223 -1.26 -19.16 -13.69
N ALA A 224 -2.56 -19.24 -13.86
CA ALA A 224 -3.26 -20.47 -14.21
C ALA A 224 -3.00 -20.89 -15.66
N ALA A 225 -3.21 -22.17 -15.96
CA ALA A 225 -3.17 -22.64 -17.32
C ALA A 225 -4.25 -21.92 -18.15
N GLY A 226 -3.84 -21.26 -19.23
CA GLY A 226 -4.74 -20.47 -20.09
C GLY A 226 -4.70 -18.96 -19.87
N GLU A 227 -4.23 -18.46 -18.74
CA GLU A 227 -3.97 -17.03 -18.55
C GLU A 227 -2.77 -16.59 -19.39
N LYS A 228 -3.02 -15.71 -20.35
CA LYS A 228 -1.99 -15.21 -21.28
C LYS A 228 -1.70 -13.75 -20.98
N VAL A 229 -0.41 -13.40 -20.88
CA VAL A 229 0.09 -12.04 -20.79
C VAL A 229 1.17 -11.82 -21.83
N ALA A 230 1.33 -10.59 -22.29
CA ALA A 230 2.40 -10.24 -23.21
C ALA A 230 3.77 -10.29 -22.52
N SER A 231 4.79 -10.68 -23.27
CA SER A 231 6.17 -10.58 -22.79
C SER A 231 6.57 -9.12 -22.74
N PHE A 232 6.99 -8.64 -21.58
CA PHE A 232 7.55 -7.31 -21.41
C PHE A 232 9.03 -7.31 -21.76
N ARG A 233 9.42 -6.37 -22.61
CA ARG A 233 10.82 -6.12 -22.97
C ARG A 233 11.10 -4.63 -22.82
N THR A 234 11.99 -4.27 -21.91
CA THR A 234 12.28 -2.89 -21.51
C THR A 234 12.50 -1.98 -22.72
N GLY A 235 13.39 -2.33 -23.63
CA GLY A 235 13.68 -1.48 -24.80
C GLY A 235 12.51 -1.24 -25.76
N ARG A 236 11.55 -2.19 -25.83
CA ARG A 236 10.40 -2.11 -26.74
C ARG A 236 9.15 -1.49 -26.07
N ASP A 237 8.90 -1.87 -24.82
CA ASP A 237 7.60 -1.65 -24.20
C ASP A 237 7.59 -0.44 -23.24
N THR A 238 8.74 -0.05 -22.69
CA THR A 238 8.92 1.13 -21.83
C THR A 238 8.43 2.44 -22.48
N PRO A 239 8.63 2.73 -23.78
CA PRO A 239 8.13 3.97 -24.38
C PRO A 239 6.60 4.14 -24.25
N ALA A 240 5.82 3.05 -24.39
CA ALA A 240 4.36 3.09 -24.23
C ALA A 240 3.95 3.39 -22.78
N LEU A 241 4.62 2.81 -21.79
CA LEU A 241 4.38 3.08 -20.36
C LEU A 241 4.77 4.51 -19.99
N ASN A 242 5.89 5.00 -20.51
CA ASN A 242 6.32 6.39 -20.33
C ASN A 242 5.33 7.40 -20.93
N ALA A 243 4.70 7.07 -22.06
CA ALA A 243 3.65 7.90 -22.62
C ALA A 243 2.44 8.01 -21.67
N VAL A 244 2.03 6.90 -21.04
CA VAL A 244 0.98 6.90 -20.02
C VAL A 244 1.40 7.74 -18.81
N ARG A 245 2.62 7.57 -18.30
CA ARG A 245 3.18 8.38 -17.21
C ARG A 245 3.13 9.88 -17.50
N ASN A 246 3.53 10.27 -18.71
CA ASN A 246 3.53 11.68 -19.09
C ASN A 246 2.10 12.27 -19.18
N ARG A 247 1.13 11.48 -19.64
CA ARG A 247 -0.28 11.87 -19.65
C ARG A 247 -0.86 11.97 -18.24
N LEU A 248 -0.52 11.03 -17.34
CA LEU A 248 -0.90 11.11 -15.93
C LEU A 248 -0.37 12.40 -15.29
N ARG A 249 0.90 12.72 -15.53
CA ARG A 249 1.51 13.96 -15.04
C ARG A 249 0.79 15.19 -15.58
N ALA A 250 0.61 15.28 -16.87
CA ALA A 250 -0.05 16.43 -17.52
C ALA A 250 -1.48 16.64 -17.05
N TRP A 251 -2.22 15.54 -16.79
CA TRP A 251 -3.57 15.60 -16.25
C TRP A 251 -3.62 16.02 -14.78
N LEU A 252 -2.77 15.43 -13.93
CA LEU A 252 -2.87 15.57 -12.47
C LEU A 252 -2.16 16.82 -11.92
N GLU A 253 -1.05 17.24 -12.52
CA GLU A 253 -0.27 18.39 -12.04
C GLU A 253 -1.11 19.69 -11.87
N PRO A 254 -2.02 20.08 -12.79
CA PRO A 254 -2.89 21.23 -12.60
C PRO A 254 -3.95 21.06 -11.50
N LEU A 255 -4.24 19.82 -11.09
CA LEU A 255 -5.28 19.49 -10.11
C LEU A 255 -4.74 19.42 -8.67
N TYR A 256 -3.47 19.73 -8.45
CA TYR A 256 -2.80 19.61 -7.16
C TYR A 256 -3.54 20.32 -6.01
N THR A 257 -3.90 21.59 -6.18
CA THR A 257 -4.59 22.36 -5.13
C THR A 257 -5.97 21.81 -4.86
N LEU A 258 -6.71 21.46 -5.91
CA LEU A 258 -8.03 20.85 -5.77
C LEU A 258 -7.94 19.51 -5.02
N ALA A 259 -6.99 18.65 -5.38
CA ALA A 259 -6.81 17.36 -4.73
C ALA A 259 -6.48 17.50 -3.23
N MET A 260 -5.72 18.51 -2.86
CA MET A 260 -5.35 18.79 -1.46
C MET A 260 -6.54 19.23 -0.60
N GLU A 261 -7.56 19.86 -1.21
CA GLU A 261 -8.75 20.37 -0.53
C GLU A 261 -9.93 19.37 -0.55
N MET A 262 -9.80 18.24 -1.24
CA MET A 262 -10.88 17.26 -1.35
C MET A 262 -10.98 16.39 -0.09
N GLU A 263 -12.20 16.22 0.41
CA GLU A 263 -12.57 15.32 1.51
C GLU A 263 -13.68 14.36 1.02
N PRO A 264 -13.33 13.29 0.29
CA PRO A 264 -14.33 12.39 -0.28
C PRO A 264 -14.99 11.52 0.81
N PRO A 265 -16.27 11.14 0.64
CA PRO A 265 -16.89 10.14 1.51
C PRO A 265 -16.19 8.79 1.34
N MET A 266 -15.56 8.33 2.42
CA MET A 266 -14.82 7.06 2.43
C MET A 266 -15.75 5.89 2.76
N PRO A 267 -15.57 4.72 2.11
CA PRO A 267 -16.38 3.53 2.39
C PRO A 267 -15.86 2.68 3.55
N VAL A 268 -14.75 3.07 4.16
CA VAL A 268 -14.05 2.42 5.27
C VAL A 268 -13.61 3.48 6.28
N GLU A 269 -13.21 3.06 7.48
CA GLU A 269 -12.83 3.95 8.58
C GLU A 269 -11.35 3.79 8.95
N ASP A 270 -10.88 4.63 9.86
CA ASP A 270 -9.56 4.60 10.48
C ASP A 270 -8.39 4.53 9.45
N ARG A 271 -7.40 3.69 9.71
CA ARG A 271 -6.19 3.55 8.86
C ARG A 271 -6.48 3.10 7.43
N ALA A 272 -7.55 2.33 7.24
CA ALA A 272 -7.96 1.93 5.90
C ALA A 272 -8.44 3.15 5.10
N ALA A 273 -9.18 4.08 5.74
CA ALA A 273 -9.56 5.34 5.13
C ALA A 273 -8.32 6.18 4.78
N ASP A 274 -7.38 6.37 5.72
CA ASP A 274 -6.13 7.11 5.50
C ASP A 274 -5.32 6.55 4.31
N THR A 275 -5.33 5.22 4.15
CA THR A 275 -4.61 4.53 3.07
C THR A 275 -5.29 4.69 1.71
N TRP A 276 -6.63 4.69 1.67
CA TRP A 276 -7.37 4.70 0.43
C TRP A 276 -7.83 6.10 -0.03
N GLU A 277 -7.82 7.09 0.86
CA GLU A 277 -8.25 8.47 0.53
C GLU A 277 -7.54 9.05 -0.70
N PRO A 278 -6.19 8.99 -0.85
CA PRO A 278 -5.51 9.46 -2.05
C PRO A 278 -5.99 8.78 -3.34
N LEU A 279 -6.33 7.48 -3.27
CA LEU A 279 -6.80 6.71 -4.41
C LEU A 279 -8.24 7.09 -4.79
N VAL A 280 -9.09 7.31 -3.79
CA VAL A 280 -10.49 7.74 -3.99
C VAL A 280 -10.53 9.15 -4.56
N ILE A 281 -9.70 10.08 -4.06
CA ILE A 281 -9.58 11.44 -4.61
C ILE A 281 -9.20 11.39 -6.10
N VAL A 282 -8.18 10.62 -6.45
CA VAL A 282 -7.78 10.45 -7.87
C VAL A 282 -8.92 9.90 -8.72
N ALA A 283 -9.68 8.95 -8.20
CA ALA A 283 -10.83 8.39 -8.92
C ALA A 283 -11.94 9.42 -9.09
N ASP A 284 -12.24 10.23 -8.08
CA ASP A 284 -13.24 11.29 -8.15
C ASP A 284 -12.81 12.39 -9.14
N LEU A 285 -11.50 12.72 -9.20
CA LEU A 285 -10.95 13.63 -10.23
C LEU A 285 -11.02 13.07 -11.64
N ALA A 286 -10.92 11.76 -11.81
CA ALA A 286 -11.02 11.12 -13.12
C ALA A 286 -12.44 11.09 -13.64
N GLY A 287 -13.44 10.96 -12.78
CA GLY A 287 -14.85 10.86 -13.14
C GLY A 287 -15.22 9.52 -13.79
N GLY A 288 -16.33 9.54 -14.55
CA GLY A 288 -16.85 8.33 -15.19
C GLY A 288 -17.18 7.24 -14.16
N ASP A 289 -16.78 5.99 -14.44
CA ASP A 289 -17.01 4.85 -13.54
C ASP A 289 -15.96 4.74 -12.42
N TRP A 290 -14.87 5.50 -12.48
CA TRP A 290 -13.73 5.36 -11.55
C TRP A 290 -14.08 5.61 -10.09
N PRO A 291 -14.94 6.59 -9.73
CA PRO A 291 -15.36 6.78 -8.33
C PRO A 291 -16.03 5.55 -7.72
N ALA A 292 -16.89 4.87 -8.50
CA ALA A 292 -17.57 3.64 -8.05
C ALA A 292 -16.59 2.45 -7.99
N LEU A 293 -15.72 2.32 -8.99
CA LEU A 293 -14.69 1.27 -9.04
C LEU A 293 -13.71 1.38 -7.86
N ALA A 294 -13.27 2.60 -7.51
CA ALA A 294 -12.37 2.86 -6.39
C ALA A 294 -12.99 2.44 -5.05
N ARG A 295 -14.23 2.86 -4.79
CA ARG A 295 -14.94 2.53 -3.55
C ARG A 295 -15.26 1.05 -3.43
N THR A 296 -15.55 0.37 -4.55
CA THR A 296 -15.73 -1.08 -4.59
C THR A 296 -14.42 -1.80 -4.29
N ALA A 297 -13.32 -1.40 -4.95
CA ALA A 297 -11.99 -1.97 -4.70
C ALA A 297 -11.55 -1.75 -3.25
N CYS A 298 -11.76 -0.55 -2.72
CA CYS A 298 -11.45 -0.21 -1.32
C CYS A 298 -12.14 -1.17 -0.36
N ARG A 299 -13.47 -1.31 -0.42
CA ARG A 299 -14.23 -2.23 0.45
C ARG A 299 -13.79 -3.67 0.28
N THR A 300 -13.82 -4.19 -0.94
CA THR A 300 -13.53 -5.60 -1.20
C THR A 300 -12.13 -5.99 -0.74
N MET A 301 -11.13 -5.15 -1.00
CA MET A 301 -9.76 -5.46 -0.64
C MET A 301 -9.51 -5.29 0.86
N THR A 302 -10.11 -4.30 1.51
CA THR A 302 -10.00 -4.10 2.97
C THR A 302 -10.70 -5.24 3.72
N ASP A 303 -11.91 -5.62 3.30
CA ASP A 303 -12.64 -6.75 3.90
C ASP A 303 -11.87 -8.07 3.73
N TYR A 304 -11.23 -8.26 2.57
CA TYR A 304 -10.40 -9.45 2.33
C TYR A 304 -9.19 -9.50 3.26
N GLU A 305 -8.46 -8.39 3.43
CA GLU A 305 -7.30 -8.33 4.33
C GLU A 305 -7.73 -8.52 5.79
N ALA A 306 -8.83 -7.88 6.23
CA ALA A 306 -9.39 -8.09 7.56
C ALA A 306 -9.74 -9.57 7.80
N GLY A 307 -10.34 -10.26 6.82
CA GLY A 307 -10.61 -11.70 6.89
C GLY A 307 -9.33 -12.54 6.96
N GLN A 308 -8.26 -12.16 6.26
CA GLN A 308 -6.96 -12.84 6.36
C GLN A 308 -6.31 -12.64 7.73
N ASP A 309 -6.44 -11.45 8.32
CA ASP A 309 -5.94 -11.16 9.66
C ASP A 309 -6.72 -11.93 10.73
N GLU A 310 -8.04 -12.05 10.59
CA GLU A 310 -8.87 -12.86 11.48
C GLU A 310 -8.54 -14.35 11.38
N GLU A 311 -8.32 -14.87 10.18
CA GLU A 311 -7.93 -16.28 9.95
C GLU A 311 -6.45 -16.55 10.19
N GLY A 312 -5.59 -15.56 9.96
CA GLY A 312 -4.14 -15.71 9.84
C GLY A 312 -3.31 -15.27 11.04
N GLY A 313 -3.81 -14.39 11.87
CA GLY A 313 -3.09 -13.94 13.06
C GLY A 313 -2.85 -15.13 14.01
N LEU A 314 -1.59 -15.53 14.21
CA LEU A 314 -1.24 -16.66 15.10
C LEU A 314 -1.91 -16.53 16.48
N ARG A 315 -2.05 -15.31 16.98
CA ARG A 315 -2.73 -15.01 18.25
C ARG A 315 -4.24 -15.14 18.14
N THR A 316 -4.84 -14.68 17.04
CA THR A 316 -6.28 -14.83 16.79
C THR A 316 -6.65 -16.30 16.62
N ARG A 317 -5.88 -17.07 15.85
CA ARG A 317 -6.02 -18.55 15.74
C ARG A 317 -5.90 -19.23 17.11
N LEU A 318 -4.97 -18.75 17.96
CA LEU A 318 -4.85 -19.24 19.34
C LEU A 318 -6.13 -18.98 20.14
N LEU A 319 -6.66 -17.75 20.09
CA LEU A 319 -7.87 -17.37 20.82
C LEU A 319 -9.09 -18.19 20.36
N VAL A 320 -9.21 -18.43 19.05
CA VAL A 320 -10.28 -19.30 18.48
C VAL A 320 -10.07 -20.74 18.94
N GLY A 321 -8.85 -21.28 18.91
CA GLY A 321 -8.53 -22.61 19.40
C GLY A 321 -8.83 -22.77 20.89
N ILE A 322 -8.49 -21.78 21.71
CA ILE A 322 -8.83 -21.74 23.13
C ILE A 322 -10.36 -21.74 23.36
N ARG A 323 -11.11 -20.95 22.59
CA ARG A 323 -12.58 -20.91 22.66
C ARG A 323 -13.17 -22.28 22.32
N ARG A 324 -12.68 -22.94 21.27
CA ARG A 324 -13.08 -24.31 20.89
C ARG A 324 -12.74 -25.33 22.01
N ALA A 325 -11.56 -25.21 22.63
CA ALA A 325 -11.16 -26.08 23.73
C ALA A 325 -12.08 -25.94 24.97
N PHE A 326 -12.48 -24.71 25.32
CA PHE A 326 -13.51 -24.50 26.38
C PHE A 326 -14.84 -25.09 25.99
N ALA A 327 -15.34 -24.82 24.78
CA ALA A 327 -16.64 -25.35 24.31
C ALA A 327 -16.66 -26.88 24.26
N ALA A 328 -15.56 -27.53 23.84
CA ALA A 328 -15.47 -29.00 23.77
C ALA A 328 -15.64 -29.71 25.10
N VAL A 329 -15.40 -29.03 26.22
CA VAL A 329 -15.57 -29.59 27.59
C VAL A 329 -16.75 -28.94 28.34
N GLY A 330 -17.68 -28.32 27.62
CA GLY A 330 -18.90 -27.74 28.18
C GLY A 330 -18.73 -26.38 28.85
N ASP A 331 -17.78 -25.57 28.39
CA ASP A 331 -17.54 -24.19 28.84
C ASP A 331 -17.32 -24.04 30.37
N PRO A 332 -16.41 -24.81 30.99
CA PRO A 332 -16.18 -24.73 32.41
C PRO A 332 -15.66 -23.35 32.81
N ALA A 333 -15.86 -22.95 34.05
CA ALA A 333 -15.38 -21.70 34.61
C ALA A 333 -13.85 -21.60 34.56
N VAL A 334 -13.11 -22.73 34.63
CA VAL A 334 -11.67 -22.83 34.60
C VAL A 334 -11.24 -24.05 33.79
N LEU A 335 -10.23 -23.89 32.94
CA LEU A 335 -9.59 -25.00 32.20
C LEU A 335 -8.13 -25.09 32.58
N SER A 336 -7.62 -26.30 32.83
CA SER A 336 -6.22 -26.50 33.18
C SER A 336 -5.31 -26.22 31.99
N THR A 337 -4.13 -25.65 32.26
CA THR A 337 -3.13 -25.38 31.21
C THR A 337 -2.74 -26.63 30.45
N ARG A 338 -2.72 -27.80 31.13
CA ARG A 338 -2.42 -29.10 30.53
C ARG A 338 -3.48 -29.49 29.49
N LEU A 339 -4.76 -29.52 29.89
CA LEU A 339 -5.85 -29.88 28.98
C LEU A 339 -5.98 -28.91 27.80
N LEU A 340 -5.73 -27.61 28.06
CA LEU A 340 -5.74 -26.60 27.00
C LEU A 340 -4.66 -26.86 25.96
N LEU A 341 -3.42 -27.15 26.39
CA LEU A 341 -2.32 -27.47 25.51
C LEU A 341 -2.51 -28.79 24.77
N GLU A 342 -3.04 -29.81 25.46
CA GLU A 342 -3.40 -31.09 24.83
C GLU A 342 -4.42 -30.88 23.71
N SER A 343 -5.46 -30.09 23.94
CA SER A 343 -6.46 -29.76 22.94
C SER A 343 -5.89 -28.99 21.76
N LEU A 344 -5.07 -27.97 22.03
CA LEU A 344 -4.45 -27.14 20.98
C LEU A 344 -3.47 -27.96 20.14
N ASN A 345 -2.56 -28.73 20.75
CA ASN A 345 -1.58 -29.53 20.02
C ASN A 345 -2.19 -30.74 19.29
N ALA A 346 -3.42 -31.14 19.63
CA ALA A 346 -4.16 -32.21 18.94
C ALA A 346 -4.84 -31.70 17.66
N ASP A 347 -5.01 -30.39 17.48
CA ASP A 347 -5.63 -29.79 16.29
C ASP A 347 -4.63 -29.82 15.12
N LYS A 348 -4.88 -30.73 14.16
CA LYS A 348 -4.03 -30.93 12.99
C LYS A 348 -4.11 -29.81 11.95
N GLU A 349 -5.16 -28.99 11.99
CA GLU A 349 -5.35 -27.85 11.09
C GLU A 349 -4.69 -26.57 11.63
N ALA A 350 -4.21 -26.62 12.88
CA ALA A 350 -3.58 -25.51 13.56
C ALA A 350 -2.04 -25.74 13.71
N PRO A 351 -1.23 -24.69 13.76
CA PRO A 351 0.24 -24.80 13.79
C PRO A 351 0.80 -25.20 15.17
N TRP A 352 -0.06 -25.56 16.15
CA TRP A 352 0.36 -25.70 17.55
C TRP A 352 1.27 -26.89 17.80
N ALA A 353 1.05 -27.99 17.11
CA ALA A 353 1.87 -29.20 17.21
C ALA A 353 3.31 -28.95 16.72
N GLU A 354 3.47 -28.05 15.74
CA GLU A 354 4.75 -27.69 15.11
C GLU A 354 5.33 -26.37 15.66
N TYR A 355 4.68 -25.75 16.64
CA TYR A 355 5.11 -24.49 17.22
C TYR A 355 6.37 -24.66 18.07
N GLY A 356 7.54 -24.39 17.47
CA GLY A 356 8.85 -24.65 18.06
C GLY A 356 9.27 -26.12 18.00
N ALA A 357 10.29 -26.49 18.77
CA ALA A 357 10.88 -27.82 18.69
C ALA A 357 10.02 -28.96 19.30
N SER A 358 9.00 -28.62 20.09
CA SER A 358 8.19 -29.60 20.86
C SER A 358 6.70 -29.25 20.95
N GLY A 359 6.18 -28.54 19.96
CA GLY A 359 4.82 -28.03 19.96
C GLY A 359 4.62 -26.82 20.89
N LEU A 360 3.38 -26.36 21.00
CA LEU A 360 3.05 -25.24 21.87
C LEU A 360 3.25 -25.61 23.35
N THR A 361 4.16 -24.89 24.00
CA THR A 361 4.53 -25.11 25.41
C THR A 361 3.78 -24.14 26.34
N PRO A 362 3.72 -24.40 27.68
CA PRO A 362 3.15 -23.45 28.63
C PRO A 362 3.75 -22.05 28.56
N ARG A 363 5.06 -21.96 28.31
CA ARG A 363 5.76 -20.68 28.15
C ARG A 363 5.39 -19.97 26.84
N GLY A 364 5.28 -20.71 25.74
CA GLY A 364 4.84 -20.19 24.44
C GLY A 364 3.42 -19.67 24.51
N LEU A 365 2.51 -20.44 25.11
CA LEU A 365 1.12 -20.03 25.35
C LEU A 365 1.03 -18.74 26.18
N GLN A 366 1.78 -18.64 27.25
CA GLN A 366 1.84 -17.43 28.08
C GLN A 366 2.35 -16.21 27.30
N LEU A 367 3.37 -16.39 26.44
CA LEU A 367 3.96 -15.33 25.63
C LEU A 367 2.96 -14.80 24.60
N LEU A 368 2.21 -15.68 23.95
CA LEU A 368 1.20 -15.33 22.97
C LEU A 368 -0.02 -14.62 23.60
N LEU A 369 -0.40 -14.98 24.82
CA LEU A 369 -1.53 -14.40 25.56
C LEU A 369 -1.17 -13.13 26.34
N LYS A 370 0.11 -12.84 26.58
CA LYS A 370 0.58 -11.68 27.35
C LYS A 370 0.05 -10.33 26.84
N PRO A 371 0.00 -10.05 25.50
CA PRO A 371 -0.54 -8.77 24.98
C PRO A 371 -2.00 -8.52 25.34
N TYR A 372 -2.78 -9.58 25.60
CA TYR A 372 -4.18 -9.48 26.01
C TYR A 372 -4.38 -9.39 27.53
N GLY A 373 -3.29 -9.37 28.30
CA GLY A 373 -3.35 -9.37 29.76
C GLY A 373 -3.82 -10.70 30.36
N ILE A 374 -3.86 -11.78 29.55
CA ILE A 374 -4.35 -13.10 29.98
C ILE A 374 -3.18 -13.94 30.50
N GLY A 375 -3.31 -14.46 31.72
CA GLY A 375 -2.29 -15.25 32.37
C GLY A 375 -2.84 -16.46 33.12
N SER A 376 -2.03 -17.53 33.17
CA SER A 376 -2.35 -18.71 34.00
C SER A 376 -2.09 -18.43 35.49
N ALA A 377 -2.96 -18.95 36.35
CA ALA A 377 -2.81 -18.89 37.80
C ALA A 377 -3.10 -20.25 38.42
N ASN A 378 -2.66 -20.45 39.66
CA ASN A 378 -3.07 -21.65 40.43
C ASN A 378 -4.59 -21.59 40.68
N ARG A 379 -5.27 -22.62 40.27
CA ARG A 379 -6.74 -22.74 40.35
C ARG A 379 -7.12 -24.04 41.01
N ARG A 380 -8.21 -24.00 41.76
CA ARG A 380 -8.84 -25.21 42.32
C ARG A 380 -9.91 -25.68 41.35
N PHE A 381 -9.88 -26.93 40.97
CA PHE A 381 -10.82 -27.56 40.05
C PHE A 381 -11.95 -28.27 40.80
N PRO A 382 -13.09 -28.58 40.14
CA PRO A 382 -14.23 -29.24 40.77
C PRO A 382 -13.90 -30.58 41.40
N ASP A 383 -12.90 -31.29 40.91
CA ASP A 383 -12.37 -32.55 41.45
C ASP A 383 -11.51 -32.38 42.72
N GLY A 384 -11.36 -31.13 43.19
CA GLY A 384 -10.52 -30.79 44.37
C GLY A 384 -9.05 -30.63 44.10
N THR A 385 -8.57 -30.90 42.89
CA THR A 385 -7.16 -30.73 42.50
C THR A 385 -6.77 -29.26 42.37
N GLN A 386 -5.48 -28.95 42.56
CA GLN A 386 -4.93 -27.64 42.31
C GLN A 386 -3.87 -27.73 41.20
N ALA A 387 -4.07 -26.92 40.15
CA ALA A 387 -3.11 -26.84 39.04
C ALA A 387 -3.13 -25.44 38.42
N LYS A 388 -2.13 -25.14 37.58
CA LYS A 388 -2.17 -23.94 36.72
C LYS A 388 -3.27 -24.06 35.69
N GLY A 389 -4.07 -22.99 35.55
CA GLY A 389 -5.17 -22.94 34.60
C GLY A 389 -5.57 -21.52 34.28
N PHE A 390 -6.46 -21.39 33.30
CA PHE A 390 -7.03 -20.13 32.82
C PHE A 390 -8.52 -20.09 33.18
N ALA A 391 -8.97 -18.94 33.69
CA ALA A 391 -10.38 -18.71 33.90
C ALA A 391 -11.05 -18.23 32.60
N ARG A 392 -12.24 -18.78 32.28
CA ARG A 392 -13.01 -18.44 31.07
C ARG A 392 -13.31 -16.94 30.95
N ASN A 393 -13.60 -16.29 32.08
CA ASN A 393 -13.93 -14.87 32.11
C ASN A 393 -12.79 -13.96 31.67
N GLN A 394 -11.52 -14.40 31.72
CA GLN A 394 -10.36 -13.65 31.22
C GLN A 394 -10.40 -13.49 29.69
N PHE A 395 -11.10 -14.36 28.99
CA PHE A 395 -11.16 -14.39 27.52
C PHE A 395 -12.41 -13.70 26.95
N LEU A 396 -13.46 -13.44 27.74
CA LEU A 396 -14.75 -13.00 27.20
C LEU A 396 -14.64 -11.69 26.41
N ASP A 397 -13.98 -10.68 26.96
CA ASP A 397 -13.76 -9.41 26.28
C ASP A 397 -12.87 -9.57 25.04
N THR A 398 -11.81 -10.36 25.17
CA THR A 398 -10.89 -10.64 24.06
C THR A 398 -11.59 -11.42 22.94
N TRP A 399 -12.39 -12.42 23.25
CA TRP A 399 -13.17 -13.14 22.23
C TRP A 399 -14.19 -12.23 21.54
N ALA A 400 -14.87 -11.37 22.29
CA ALA A 400 -15.86 -10.44 21.71
C ALA A 400 -15.20 -9.47 20.72
N ARG A 401 -13.93 -9.07 20.96
CA ARG A 401 -13.20 -8.11 20.13
C ARG A 401 -12.46 -8.77 18.96
N TYR A 402 -11.83 -9.92 19.17
CA TYR A 402 -10.90 -10.55 18.22
C TYR A 402 -11.41 -11.84 17.59
N CYS A 403 -12.51 -12.40 18.10
CA CYS A 403 -13.11 -13.62 17.58
C CYS A 403 -14.64 -13.45 17.51
N PRO A 404 -15.15 -12.50 16.70
CA PRO A 404 -16.58 -12.32 16.53
C PRO A 404 -17.24 -13.61 16.04
N GLU A 405 -18.48 -13.86 16.46
CA GLU A 405 -19.23 -15.02 15.94
C GLU A 405 -19.54 -14.78 14.46
N PRO A 406 -19.37 -15.80 13.60
CA PRO A 406 -19.77 -15.69 12.20
C PRO A 406 -21.24 -15.25 12.13
N LYS A 407 -21.55 -14.24 11.31
CA LYS A 407 -22.90 -13.77 11.10
C LYS A 407 -23.80 -14.93 10.67
N PRO A 408 -25.07 -14.99 11.08
CA PRO A 408 -25.97 -16.11 10.77
C PRO A 408 -26.10 -16.46 9.28
N ALA A 409 -25.76 -15.55 8.39
CA ALA A 409 -25.75 -15.73 6.93
C ALA A 409 -24.63 -16.67 6.41
N ASP A 410 -23.55 -16.87 7.17
CA ASP A 410 -22.38 -17.67 6.76
C ASP A 410 -22.41 -19.12 7.31
N ARG A 411 -23.47 -19.52 7.98
CA ARG A 411 -23.63 -20.92 8.39
C ARG A 411 -24.05 -21.73 7.16
N PRO A 412 -23.27 -22.73 6.71
CA PRO A 412 -23.75 -23.68 5.71
C PRO A 412 -25.04 -24.32 6.26
N ALA A 413 -26.11 -24.32 5.46
CA ALA A 413 -27.38 -24.94 5.81
C ALA A 413 -27.13 -26.39 6.21
N VAL A 414 -27.41 -26.73 7.48
CA VAL A 414 -27.43 -28.13 7.93
C VAL A 414 -28.46 -28.85 7.09
N PRO A 415 -28.11 -29.91 6.35
CA PRO A 415 -29.12 -30.68 5.62
C PRO A 415 -30.15 -31.21 6.64
N THR A 416 -31.37 -30.77 6.54
CA THR A 416 -32.50 -31.33 7.31
C THR A 416 -32.63 -32.80 6.87
N ALA A 417 -32.24 -33.74 7.74
CA ALA A 417 -32.48 -35.15 7.52
C ALA A 417 -33.97 -35.32 7.31
N GLY A 418 -34.35 -35.72 6.09
CA GLY A 418 -35.71 -35.96 5.72
C GLY A 418 -36.34 -37.02 6.65
N LEU A 419 -37.40 -36.66 7.33
CA LEU A 419 -38.34 -37.61 7.94
C LEU A 419 -38.86 -38.53 6.84
N LEU A 420 -38.50 -39.78 6.91
CA LEU A 420 -39.12 -40.84 6.12
C LEU A 420 -40.63 -40.89 6.49
N PRO A 421 -41.54 -41.02 5.52
CA PRO A 421 -42.95 -41.17 5.85
C PRO A 421 -43.20 -42.55 6.47
N ASP A 422 -43.86 -42.53 7.62
CA ASP A 422 -44.45 -43.73 8.24
C ASP A 422 -45.39 -44.43 7.24
N THR A 423 -45.01 -45.62 6.83
CA THR A 423 -45.88 -46.53 6.09
C THR A 423 -46.68 -47.33 7.11
N ALA A 424 -47.92 -46.97 7.23
CA ALA A 424 -48.93 -47.74 8.00
C ALA A 424 -49.18 -49.10 7.33
N LEU A 425 -49.20 -50.12 8.13
CA LEU A 425 -50.07 -51.28 8.01
C LEU A 425 -50.74 -51.54 9.38
#